data_ab61bd0ff4870861776da4833057dbfb
#
_entry.id   ab61bd0ff4870861776da4833057dbfb
#
_cell.length_a   1.000
_cell.length_b   1.000
_cell.length_c   1.000
_cell.angle_alpha   90.00
_cell.angle_beta   90.00
_cell.angle_gamma   90.00
#
_symmetry.space_group_name_H-M   'P 1'
#
loop_
_entity.id
_entity.type
_entity.pdbx_description
1 polymer ?
#
loop_
_entity_poly.entity_id
_entity_poly.type
_entity_poly.pdbx_seq_one_letter_code
_entity_poly.pdbx_strand_id
1 'polypeptide(L)'
;MLRPTLLSLLLLLLAQTASAQCTKKLVELPAAAPELLGFQLGMTKEQIKARVPQTKFGHADPFGVSKTTINPYFDSTIDKTKFQGVRSISLDVLDDKLTSLWIGFDETYKVHTPEEFVSVISKSLALDGNWSSWKSKGQQLRCADFEVIVSTLAGGPSLRLVDTAADQIVAERRQAKEEQDSLAESGAAAENTEIAAEIVGDKQSKTYYPNGCQPAQVITEANKVTFKTAAEAEKAGFKIAKNCH
;
A
#
# COMPACT_ATOMS: atom_id res chain seq x y z
N MET A 1 41.42 -33.59 50.62
CA MET A 1 40.56 -32.50 51.14
C MET A 1 40.11 -31.68 49.94
N LEU A 2 38.94 -32.02 49.36
CA LEU A 2 38.36 -31.30 48.25
C LEU A 2 37.30 -30.32 48.78
N ARG A 3 37.46 -29.03 48.49
CA ARG A 3 36.45 -28.01 48.76
C ARG A 3 35.49 -27.92 47.57
N PRO A 4 34.18 -28.02 47.78
CA PRO A 4 33.24 -27.74 46.71
C PRO A 4 32.99 -26.22 46.61
N THR A 5 33.34 -25.63 45.51
CA THR A 5 32.95 -24.26 45.13
C THR A 5 31.49 -24.25 44.71
N LEU A 6 30.65 -23.65 45.54
CA LEU A 6 29.23 -23.32 45.21
C LEU A 6 29.23 -22.26 44.10
N LEU A 7 28.80 -22.67 42.91
CA LEU A 7 28.53 -21.79 41.80
C LEU A 7 27.08 -21.28 41.99
N SER A 8 26.91 -20.07 42.56
CA SER A 8 25.62 -19.39 42.67
C SER A 8 25.20 -18.91 41.29
N LEU A 9 24.29 -19.65 40.65
CA LEU A 9 23.63 -19.27 39.43
C LEU A 9 22.58 -18.21 39.75
N LEU A 10 22.94 -16.93 39.58
CA LEU A 10 22.02 -15.80 39.71
C LEU A 10 21.13 -15.76 38.49
N LEU A 11 19.96 -16.37 38.56
CA LEU A 11 18.90 -16.20 37.55
C LEU A 11 18.39 -14.76 37.63
N LEU A 12 18.88 -13.90 36.74
CA LEU A 12 18.24 -12.62 36.43
C LEU A 12 16.90 -12.91 35.73
N LEU A 13 15.82 -12.90 36.49
CA LEU A 13 14.46 -12.78 35.98
C LEU A 13 14.33 -11.37 35.35
N LEU A 14 14.57 -11.26 34.06
CA LEU A 14 14.15 -10.13 33.25
C LEU A 14 12.60 -10.16 33.27
N ALA A 15 12.01 -9.43 34.21
CA ALA A 15 10.60 -9.09 34.15
C ALA A 15 10.41 -8.26 32.86
N GLN A 16 10.04 -8.92 31.77
CA GLN A 16 9.51 -8.24 30.59
C GLN A 16 8.19 -7.62 31.05
N THR A 17 8.20 -6.32 31.29
CA THR A 17 6.98 -5.55 31.43
C THR A 17 6.26 -5.67 30.08
N ALA A 18 5.38 -6.66 29.96
CA ALA A 18 4.45 -6.73 28.86
C ALA A 18 3.64 -5.43 28.91
N SER A 19 3.98 -4.49 28.05
CA SER A 19 3.16 -3.30 27.86
C SER A 19 1.76 -3.80 27.50
N ALA A 20 0.75 -3.42 28.28
CA ALA A 20 -0.61 -3.82 28.05
C ALA A 20 -1.00 -3.38 26.62
N GLN A 21 -1.13 -4.36 25.73
CA GLN A 21 -1.60 -4.11 24.37
C GLN A 21 -3.12 -3.88 24.44
N CYS A 22 -3.61 -2.92 23.65
CA CYS A 22 -5.05 -2.72 23.48
C CYS A 22 -5.64 -3.96 22.81
N THR A 23 -6.53 -4.66 23.55
CA THR A 23 -7.22 -5.86 23.04
C THR A 23 -8.61 -5.57 22.48
N LYS A 24 -9.04 -4.31 22.56
CA LYS A 24 -10.35 -3.86 22.09
C LYS A 24 -10.53 -4.09 20.60
N LYS A 25 -11.72 -4.50 20.21
CA LYS A 25 -12.12 -4.66 18.80
C LYS A 25 -12.93 -3.46 18.32
N LEU A 26 -12.94 -3.27 17.02
CA LEU A 26 -13.63 -2.19 16.34
C LEU A 26 -15.14 -2.15 16.68
N VAL A 27 -15.76 -3.31 16.77
CA VAL A 27 -17.19 -3.45 17.12
C VAL A 27 -17.51 -3.02 18.56
N GLU A 28 -16.50 -2.89 19.41
CA GLU A 28 -16.63 -2.48 20.82
C GLU A 28 -16.45 -0.96 20.99
N LEU A 29 -16.15 -0.23 19.91
CA LEU A 29 -16.06 1.22 19.98
C LEU A 29 -17.44 1.85 20.19
N PRO A 30 -17.54 2.89 21.06
CA PRO A 30 -18.80 3.58 21.29
C PRO A 30 -19.34 4.21 20.00
N ALA A 31 -20.55 3.82 19.60
CA ALA A 31 -21.20 4.34 18.41
C ALA A 31 -21.47 5.86 18.47
N ALA A 32 -21.57 6.41 19.68
CA ALA A 32 -21.90 7.80 19.94
C ALA A 32 -20.70 8.65 20.35
N ALA A 33 -19.47 8.20 20.05
CA ALA A 33 -18.27 8.99 20.31
C ALA A 33 -18.32 10.34 19.56
N PRO A 34 -18.33 11.49 20.29
CA PRO A 34 -18.50 12.80 19.68
C PRO A 34 -17.41 13.12 18.64
N GLU A 35 -16.18 12.71 18.93
CA GLU A 35 -15.01 12.96 18.06
C GLU A 35 -15.06 12.22 16.73
N LEU A 36 -15.88 11.17 16.63
CA LEU A 36 -16.11 10.45 15.36
C LEU A 36 -17.23 11.06 14.52
N LEU A 37 -17.93 12.10 15.01
CA LEU A 37 -19.00 12.81 14.29
C LEU A 37 -20.10 11.87 13.77
N GLY A 38 -20.26 10.73 14.45
CA GLY A 38 -21.18 9.66 14.08
C GLY A 38 -20.73 8.79 12.91
N PHE A 39 -19.51 8.94 12.40
CA PHE A 39 -18.93 7.94 11.50
C PHE A 39 -18.43 6.73 12.27
N GLN A 40 -18.53 5.56 11.65
CA GLN A 40 -18.03 4.31 12.19
C GLN A 40 -17.38 3.52 11.07
N LEU A 41 -16.24 2.88 11.34
CA LEU A 41 -15.67 1.94 10.38
C LEU A 41 -16.66 0.81 10.10
N GLY A 42 -16.69 0.31 8.88
CA GLY A 42 -17.66 -0.66 8.39
C GLY A 42 -18.97 -0.06 7.84
N MET A 43 -19.22 1.26 7.98
CA MET A 43 -20.36 1.91 7.33
C MET A 43 -20.28 1.78 5.81
N THR A 44 -21.44 1.58 5.16
CA THR A 44 -21.55 1.62 3.70
C THR A 44 -21.57 3.06 3.17
N LYS A 45 -21.34 3.22 1.87
CA LYS A 45 -21.45 4.53 1.19
C LYS A 45 -22.84 5.14 1.38
N GLU A 46 -23.89 4.33 1.37
CA GLU A 46 -25.28 4.76 1.61
C GLU A 46 -25.46 5.29 3.02
N GLN A 47 -24.91 4.61 4.02
CA GLN A 47 -24.97 5.06 5.41
C GLN A 47 -24.19 6.36 5.63
N ILE A 48 -23.06 6.53 4.95
CA ILE A 48 -22.29 7.78 4.96
C ILE A 48 -23.09 8.91 4.30
N LYS A 49 -23.70 8.66 3.13
CA LYS A 49 -24.58 9.65 2.44
C LYS A 49 -25.83 10.00 3.25
N ALA A 50 -26.37 9.07 4.00
CA ALA A 50 -27.49 9.36 4.90
C ALA A 50 -27.12 10.39 6.00
N ARG A 51 -25.84 10.44 6.39
CA ARG A 51 -25.33 11.45 7.35
C ARG A 51 -24.97 12.77 6.69
N VAL A 52 -24.29 12.70 5.54
CA VAL A 52 -23.84 13.84 4.76
C VAL A 52 -24.23 13.62 3.30
N PRO A 53 -25.46 14.03 2.90
CA PRO A 53 -26.00 13.78 1.56
C PRO A 53 -25.13 14.33 0.43
N GLN A 54 -24.33 15.36 0.71
CA GLN A 54 -23.43 16.01 -0.24
C GLN A 54 -22.19 15.18 -0.57
N THR A 55 -21.96 14.08 0.17
CA THR A 55 -20.77 13.24 -0.03
C THR A 55 -20.73 12.64 -1.43
N LYS A 56 -19.62 12.88 -2.14
CA LYS A 56 -19.35 12.32 -3.46
C LYS A 56 -18.12 11.41 -3.36
N PHE A 57 -18.31 10.13 -3.65
CA PHE A 57 -17.20 9.19 -3.71
C PHE A 57 -16.55 9.21 -5.08
N GLY A 58 -15.22 9.19 -5.12
CA GLY A 58 -14.46 8.93 -6.33
C GLY A 58 -14.68 7.50 -6.84
N HIS A 59 -14.21 7.24 -8.05
CA HIS A 59 -14.12 5.87 -8.56
C HIS A 59 -13.17 5.06 -7.66
N ALA A 60 -13.46 3.77 -7.51
CA ALA A 60 -12.55 2.87 -6.85
C ALA A 60 -11.24 2.78 -7.65
N ASP A 61 -10.11 2.79 -6.95
CA ASP A 61 -8.82 2.50 -7.53
C ASP A 61 -8.71 1.00 -7.89
N PRO A 62 -7.63 0.56 -8.56
CA PRO A 62 -7.43 -0.85 -8.92
C PRO A 62 -7.45 -1.82 -7.73
N PHE A 63 -7.34 -1.31 -6.52
CA PHE A 63 -7.33 -2.11 -5.29
C PHE A 63 -8.68 -2.10 -4.57
N GLY A 64 -9.70 -1.47 -5.16
CA GLY A 64 -11.07 -1.41 -4.64
C GLY A 64 -11.32 -0.26 -3.67
N VAL A 65 -10.36 0.67 -3.49
CA VAL A 65 -10.49 1.81 -2.56
C VAL A 65 -11.10 3.01 -3.26
N SER A 66 -12.24 3.48 -2.77
CA SER A 66 -12.82 4.77 -3.10
C SER A 66 -12.52 5.77 -2.00
N LYS A 67 -12.19 7.00 -2.38
CA LYS A 67 -11.89 8.08 -1.43
C LYS A 67 -12.88 9.21 -1.56
N THR A 68 -13.14 9.89 -0.43
CA THR A 68 -13.91 11.12 -0.42
C THR A 68 -13.39 12.05 0.67
N THR A 69 -13.60 13.34 0.46
CA THR A 69 -13.31 14.37 1.46
C THR A 69 -14.56 15.24 1.66
N ILE A 70 -14.91 15.46 2.91
CA ILE A 70 -15.99 16.35 3.35
C ILE A 70 -15.32 17.58 3.97
N ASN A 71 -15.60 18.75 3.43
CA ASN A 71 -15.03 20.02 3.89
C ASN A 71 -16.14 20.96 4.39
N PRO A 72 -16.58 20.83 5.65
CA PRO A 72 -17.69 21.62 6.16
C PRO A 72 -17.39 23.12 6.13
N TYR A 73 -16.12 23.51 6.19
CA TYR A 73 -15.72 24.89 6.14
C TYR A 73 -15.95 25.55 4.77
N PHE A 74 -15.65 24.82 3.69
CA PHE A 74 -15.69 25.34 2.32
C PHE A 74 -16.99 25.01 1.59
N ASP A 75 -17.71 23.96 1.97
CA ASP A 75 -18.97 23.59 1.34
C ASP A 75 -20.15 24.24 2.06
N SER A 76 -20.74 25.24 1.43
CA SER A 76 -21.88 26.00 1.98
C SER A 76 -23.18 25.18 2.05
N THR A 77 -23.22 24.01 1.41
CA THR A 77 -24.41 23.13 1.40
C THR A 77 -24.42 22.19 2.62
N ILE A 78 -23.31 22.09 3.34
CA ILE A 78 -23.19 21.29 4.56
C ILE A 78 -23.64 22.11 5.77
N ASP A 79 -24.47 21.49 6.60
CA ASP A 79 -24.88 22.07 7.88
C ASP A 79 -23.68 22.12 8.86
N LYS A 80 -23.09 23.32 8.93
CA LYS A 80 -21.88 23.56 9.77
C LYS A 80 -22.12 23.33 11.26
N THR A 81 -23.36 23.41 11.73
CA THR A 81 -23.66 23.21 13.15
C THR A 81 -23.37 21.79 13.61
N LYS A 82 -23.41 20.82 12.69
CA LYS A 82 -23.07 19.40 12.95
C LYS A 82 -21.57 19.13 12.97
N PHE A 83 -20.76 20.07 12.48
CA PHE A 83 -19.31 19.91 12.31
C PHE A 83 -18.52 21.06 12.95
N GLN A 84 -18.99 21.55 14.09
CA GLN A 84 -18.28 22.60 14.81
C GLN A 84 -16.87 22.13 15.20
N GLY A 85 -15.87 22.99 14.97
CA GLY A 85 -14.46 22.65 15.24
C GLY A 85 -13.82 21.68 14.23
N VAL A 86 -14.52 21.34 13.14
CA VAL A 86 -14.02 20.41 12.13
C VAL A 86 -13.66 21.16 10.85
N ARG A 87 -12.41 21.01 10.42
CA ARG A 87 -11.90 21.57 9.17
C ARG A 87 -12.23 20.68 7.98
N SER A 88 -11.90 19.41 8.08
CA SER A 88 -12.15 18.44 7.01
C SER A 88 -12.20 16.99 7.53
N ILE A 89 -12.88 16.14 6.79
CA ILE A 89 -12.99 14.71 7.06
C ILE A 89 -12.61 13.98 5.78
N SER A 90 -11.66 13.04 5.87
CA SER A 90 -11.33 12.15 4.76
C SER A 90 -11.75 10.72 5.08
N LEU A 91 -12.36 10.07 4.11
CA LEU A 91 -12.92 8.72 4.23
C LEU A 91 -12.34 7.85 3.12
N ASP A 92 -11.78 6.70 3.49
CA ASP A 92 -11.40 5.65 2.55
C ASP A 92 -12.38 4.48 2.70
N VAL A 93 -12.95 4.06 1.58
CA VAL A 93 -13.97 2.99 1.52
C VAL A 93 -13.44 1.87 0.64
N LEU A 94 -13.22 0.70 1.22
CA LEU A 94 -12.83 -0.52 0.53
C LEU A 94 -14.07 -1.41 0.34
N ASP A 95 -14.35 -1.81 -0.89
CA ASP A 95 -15.47 -2.73 -1.21
C ASP A 95 -16.77 -2.33 -0.50
N ASP A 96 -17.11 -1.04 -0.61
CA ASP A 96 -18.31 -0.42 -0.01
C ASP A 96 -18.33 -0.34 1.53
N LYS A 97 -17.21 -0.53 2.21
CA LYS A 97 -17.07 -0.39 3.67
C LYS A 97 -16.08 0.69 4.03
N LEU A 98 -16.44 1.60 4.94
CA LEU A 98 -15.52 2.59 5.50
C LEU A 98 -14.42 1.90 6.27
N THR A 99 -13.17 2.07 5.83
CA THR A 99 -12.01 1.40 6.42
C THR A 99 -11.00 2.37 7.00
N SER A 100 -11.05 3.65 6.62
CA SER A 100 -10.24 4.70 7.22
C SER A 100 -11.05 5.98 7.35
N LEU A 101 -10.99 6.55 8.54
CA LEU A 101 -11.59 7.84 8.89
C LEU A 101 -10.47 8.75 9.38
N TRP A 102 -10.29 9.89 8.72
CA TRP A 102 -9.41 10.95 9.21
C TRP A 102 -10.23 12.23 9.42
N ILE A 103 -10.08 12.85 10.58
CA ILE A 103 -10.74 14.12 10.95
C ILE A 103 -9.68 15.13 11.31
N GLY A 104 -9.62 16.21 10.56
CA GLY A 104 -8.80 17.37 10.89
C GLY A 104 -9.66 18.42 11.57
N PHE A 105 -9.27 18.84 12.76
CA PHE A 105 -9.94 19.86 13.53
C PHE A 105 -9.37 21.24 13.21
N ASP A 106 -10.13 22.28 13.46
CA ASP A 106 -9.70 23.66 13.34
C ASP A 106 -9.17 24.21 14.69
N GLU A 107 -8.80 25.48 14.72
CA GLU A 107 -8.25 26.16 15.88
C GLU A 107 -9.22 26.32 17.07
N THR A 108 -10.52 26.08 16.85
CA THR A 108 -11.53 26.13 17.91
C THR A 108 -11.56 24.86 18.75
N TYR A 109 -10.98 23.77 18.24
CA TYR A 109 -10.83 22.51 18.98
C TYR A 109 -9.68 22.62 19.99
N LYS A 110 -10.03 22.70 21.26
CA LYS A 110 -9.11 23.07 22.35
C LYS A 110 -8.26 21.88 22.82
N VAL A 111 -7.37 21.40 21.97
CA VAL A 111 -6.35 20.42 22.30
C VAL A 111 -5.02 20.92 21.76
N HIS A 112 -4.02 21.07 22.63
CA HIS A 112 -2.76 21.73 22.29
C HIS A 112 -1.58 20.76 22.26
N THR A 113 -1.65 19.65 22.96
CA THR A 113 -0.60 18.63 22.99
C THR A 113 -1.11 17.26 22.57
N PRO A 114 -0.23 16.36 22.08
CA PRO A 114 -0.61 14.99 21.79
C PRO A 114 -1.17 14.25 23.01
N GLU A 115 -0.64 14.52 24.19
CA GLU A 115 -1.04 13.87 25.46
C GLU A 115 -2.46 14.28 25.87
N GLU A 116 -2.80 15.56 25.73
CA GLU A 116 -4.17 16.04 25.94
C GLU A 116 -5.13 15.34 24.97
N PHE A 117 -4.72 15.21 23.69
CA PHE A 117 -5.55 14.57 22.69
C PHE A 117 -5.73 13.10 22.95
N VAL A 118 -4.66 12.39 23.34
CA VAL A 118 -4.74 11.00 23.81
C VAL A 118 -5.76 10.84 24.93
N SER A 119 -5.73 11.75 25.92
CA SER A 119 -6.67 11.70 27.05
C SER A 119 -8.13 11.85 26.60
N VAL A 120 -8.41 12.80 25.71
CA VAL A 120 -9.76 13.02 25.17
C VAL A 120 -10.24 11.80 24.38
N ILE A 121 -9.43 11.31 23.47
CA ILE A 121 -9.78 10.19 22.58
C ILE A 121 -9.89 8.88 23.37
N SER A 122 -8.97 8.62 24.30
CA SER A 122 -9.03 7.42 25.13
C SER A 122 -10.34 7.38 25.94
N LYS A 123 -10.74 8.52 26.52
CA LYS A 123 -12.00 8.60 27.26
C LYS A 123 -13.21 8.43 26.35
N SER A 124 -13.24 9.12 25.21
CA SER A 124 -14.37 9.12 24.27
C SER A 124 -14.59 7.75 23.62
N LEU A 125 -13.49 7.07 23.23
CA LEU A 125 -13.56 5.76 22.60
C LEU A 125 -13.46 4.61 23.61
N ALA A 126 -13.39 4.92 24.90
CA ALA A 126 -13.19 3.94 25.99
C ALA A 126 -11.97 3.05 25.71
N LEU A 127 -10.85 3.66 25.32
CA LEU A 127 -9.61 2.96 25.00
C LEU A 127 -8.73 2.87 26.24
N ASP A 128 -8.24 1.68 26.48
CA ASP A 128 -7.18 1.36 27.43
C ASP A 128 -5.97 0.84 26.65
N GLY A 129 -4.79 1.11 27.14
CA GLY A 129 -3.57 0.65 26.53
C GLY A 129 -2.47 1.71 26.47
N ASN A 130 -1.29 1.27 26.07
CA ASN A 130 -0.13 2.12 26.01
C ASN A 130 0.01 2.74 24.61
N TRP A 131 -0.23 4.03 24.54
CA TRP A 131 0.05 4.81 23.35
C TRP A 131 1.56 4.91 23.11
N SER A 132 1.96 4.83 21.87
CA SER A 132 3.35 4.98 21.43
C SER A 132 3.51 6.20 20.55
N SER A 133 4.72 6.75 20.52
CA SER A 133 5.02 7.90 19.66
C SER A 133 4.77 7.58 18.19
N TRP A 134 4.13 8.50 17.49
CA TRP A 134 3.91 8.46 16.05
C TRP A 134 4.43 9.74 15.41
N LYS A 135 5.50 9.62 14.61
CA LYS A 135 6.19 10.77 14.04
C LYS A 135 6.59 11.82 15.13
N SER A 136 6.74 13.09 14.74
CA SER A 136 7.29 14.13 15.64
C SER A 136 6.29 14.72 16.64
N LYS A 137 4.99 14.67 16.36
CA LYS A 137 3.93 15.28 17.19
C LYS A 137 2.63 14.46 17.16
N GLY A 138 2.75 13.17 17.29
CA GLY A 138 1.61 12.28 17.30
C GLY A 138 1.80 11.12 18.25
N GLN A 139 0.70 10.45 18.55
CA GLN A 139 0.61 9.23 19.33
C GLN A 139 -0.26 8.24 18.58
N GLN A 140 0.07 6.97 18.69
CA GLN A 140 -0.70 5.87 18.10
C GLN A 140 -1.01 4.81 19.14
N LEU A 141 -2.17 4.20 19.01
CA LEU A 141 -2.57 3.03 19.75
C LEU A 141 -3.02 1.96 18.77
N ARG A 142 -2.38 0.79 18.83
CA ARG A 142 -2.79 -0.39 18.06
C ARG A 142 -3.62 -1.29 18.93
N CYS A 143 -4.81 -1.61 18.45
CA CYS A 143 -5.76 -2.52 19.08
C CYS A 143 -5.88 -3.82 18.27
N ALA A 144 -6.86 -4.67 18.59
CA ALA A 144 -6.94 -6.02 18.01
C ALA A 144 -7.10 -6.02 16.48
N ASP A 145 -7.94 -5.12 15.95
CA ASP A 145 -8.28 -5.05 14.52
C ASP A 145 -8.35 -3.60 13.98
N PHE A 146 -7.92 -2.63 14.78
CA PHE A 146 -7.87 -1.23 14.37
C PHE A 146 -6.68 -0.48 14.98
N GLU A 147 -6.36 0.66 14.39
CA GLU A 147 -5.37 1.61 14.89
C GLU A 147 -5.98 2.99 15.04
N VAL A 148 -5.63 3.68 16.12
CA VAL A 148 -5.98 5.08 16.36
C VAL A 148 -4.70 5.91 16.37
N ILE A 149 -4.70 6.99 15.62
CA ILE A 149 -3.59 7.95 15.57
C ILE A 149 -4.14 9.33 15.88
N VAL A 150 -3.50 10.01 16.81
CA VAL A 150 -3.75 11.42 17.10
C VAL A 150 -2.50 12.23 16.78
N SER A 151 -2.67 13.44 16.29
CA SER A 151 -1.56 14.34 15.94
C SER A 151 -1.94 15.79 16.14
N THR A 152 -0.95 16.62 16.53
CA THR A 152 -1.09 18.06 16.68
C THR A 152 -0.11 18.82 15.78
N LEU A 153 0.08 18.34 14.54
CA LEU A 153 0.95 18.96 13.54
C LEU A 153 0.40 20.32 13.05
N ALA A 154 1.24 21.05 12.30
CA ALA A 154 1.01 22.44 11.85
C ALA A 154 -0.30 22.72 11.08
N GLY A 155 -1.12 21.76 10.85
CA GLY A 155 -2.48 21.93 10.29
C GLY A 155 -3.59 21.85 11.34
N GLY A 156 -3.26 21.83 12.63
CA GLY A 156 -4.20 21.62 13.74
C GLY A 156 -4.28 20.15 14.19
N PRO A 157 -5.06 19.90 15.26
CA PRO A 157 -5.28 18.56 15.75
C PRO A 157 -5.94 17.66 14.69
N SER A 158 -5.57 16.40 14.66
CA SER A 158 -6.21 15.41 13.79
C SER A 158 -6.30 14.05 14.44
N LEU A 159 -7.40 13.35 14.17
CA LEU A 159 -7.68 11.99 14.58
C LEU A 159 -7.73 11.12 13.33
N ARG A 160 -7.07 9.98 13.35
CA ARG A 160 -7.22 8.94 12.33
C ARG A 160 -7.60 7.63 13.00
N LEU A 161 -8.59 6.96 12.44
CA LEU A 161 -9.03 5.61 12.81
C LEU A 161 -8.93 4.73 11.57
N VAL A 162 -8.30 3.57 11.68
CA VAL A 162 -8.02 2.66 10.55
C VAL A 162 -8.38 1.23 10.93
N ASP A 163 -9.08 0.56 10.05
CA ASP A 163 -9.26 -0.89 10.06
C ASP A 163 -7.98 -1.55 9.53
N THR A 164 -7.24 -2.23 10.40
CA THR A 164 -5.95 -2.84 10.04
C THR A 164 -6.11 -4.08 9.15
N ALA A 165 -7.24 -4.78 9.24
CA ALA A 165 -7.52 -5.91 8.34
C ALA A 165 -7.77 -5.43 6.91
N ALA A 166 -8.48 -4.32 6.76
CA ALA A 166 -8.70 -3.70 5.46
C ALA A 166 -7.40 -3.18 4.83
N ASP A 167 -6.52 -2.57 5.62
CA ASP A 167 -5.19 -2.13 5.15
C ASP A 167 -4.36 -3.32 4.63
N GLN A 168 -4.44 -4.47 5.31
CA GLN A 168 -3.77 -5.69 4.87
C GLN A 168 -4.33 -6.20 3.53
N ILE A 169 -5.66 -6.22 3.36
CA ILE A 169 -6.30 -6.61 2.09
C ILE A 169 -5.81 -5.72 0.94
N VAL A 170 -5.72 -4.42 1.16
CA VAL A 170 -5.20 -3.47 0.14
C VAL A 170 -3.74 -3.75 -0.18
N ALA A 171 -2.91 -4.04 0.83
CA ALA A 171 -1.50 -4.40 0.63
C ALA A 171 -1.34 -5.69 -0.18
N GLU A 172 -2.11 -6.72 0.12
CA GLU A 172 -2.13 -7.99 -0.61
C GLU A 172 -2.56 -7.80 -2.08
N ARG A 173 -3.59 -6.99 -2.33
CA ARG A 173 -4.03 -6.68 -3.71
C ARG A 173 -2.97 -5.91 -4.50
N ARG A 174 -2.22 -5.01 -3.85
CA ARG A 174 -1.10 -4.31 -4.48
C ARG A 174 0.02 -5.26 -4.86
N GLN A 175 0.42 -6.12 -3.93
CA GLN A 175 1.46 -7.11 -4.18
C GLN A 175 1.07 -8.05 -5.31
N ALA A 176 -0.15 -8.58 -5.31
CA ALA A 176 -0.64 -9.45 -6.38
C ALA A 176 -0.63 -8.76 -7.75
N LYS A 177 -0.97 -7.46 -7.79
CA LYS A 177 -0.90 -6.70 -9.04
C LYS A 177 0.54 -6.48 -9.50
N GLU A 178 1.46 -6.13 -8.61
CA GLU A 178 2.88 -5.95 -8.93
C GLU A 178 3.50 -7.25 -9.45
N GLU A 179 3.17 -8.40 -8.86
CA GLU A 179 3.58 -9.71 -9.35
C GLU A 179 3.03 -10.00 -10.75
N GLN A 180 1.74 -9.70 -10.99
CA GLN A 180 1.11 -9.88 -12.30
C GLN A 180 1.75 -8.98 -13.37
N ASP A 181 1.99 -7.70 -13.06
CA ASP A 181 2.60 -6.75 -13.97
C ASP A 181 4.04 -7.17 -14.32
N SER A 182 4.82 -7.66 -13.34
CA SER A 182 6.19 -8.15 -13.56
C SER A 182 6.23 -9.43 -14.43
N LEU A 183 5.25 -10.33 -14.26
CA LEU A 183 5.11 -11.51 -15.11
C LEU A 183 4.71 -11.14 -16.53
N ALA A 184 3.83 -10.15 -16.69
CA ALA A 184 3.43 -9.63 -18.01
C ALA A 184 4.61 -8.97 -18.74
N GLU A 185 5.42 -8.17 -18.03
CA GLU A 185 6.63 -7.57 -18.61
C GLU A 185 7.68 -8.63 -19.00
N SER A 186 7.89 -9.64 -18.16
CA SER A 186 8.82 -10.74 -18.46
C SER A 186 8.30 -11.62 -19.60
N GLY A 187 6.99 -11.86 -19.68
CA GLY A 187 6.35 -12.56 -20.80
C GLY A 187 6.44 -11.78 -22.11
N ALA A 188 6.20 -10.47 -22.07
CA ALA A 188 6.36 -9.60 -23.23
C ALA A 188 7.83 -9.47 -23.69
N ALA A 189 8.78 -9.50 -22.74
CA ALA A 189 10.20 -9.55 -23.08
C ALA A 189 10.60 -10.89 -23.72
N ALA A 190 10.01 -12.01 -23.28
CA ALA A 190 10.23 -13.33 -23.88
C ALA A 190 9.61 -13.40 -25.28
N GLU A 191 8.41 -12.85 -25.49
CA GLU A 191 7.75 -12.82 -26.80
C GLU A 191 8.43 -11.84 -27.77
N ASN A 192 8.97 -10.72 -27.29
CA ASN A 192 9.81 -9.81 -28.08
C ASN A 192 11.21 -10.39 -28.40
N THR A 193 11.65 -11.39 -27.64
CA THR A 193 12.90 -12.10 -27.95
C THR A 193 12.63 -13.19 -28.99
N GLU A 194 11.38 -13.61 -29.22
CA GLU A 194 10.97 -14.54 -30.27
C GLU A 194 10.57 -13.85 -31.59
N ILE A 195 10.39 -12.53 -31.64
CA ILE A 195 10.53 -11.75 -32.87
C ILE A 195 12.04 -11.62 -33.11
N ALA A 196 12.66 -12.77 -33.21
CA ALA A 196 14.04 -12.96 -33.49
C ALA A 196 14.31 -12.32 -34.86
N ALA A 197 15.16 -11.37 -34.83
CA ALA A 197 15.77 -10.84 -36.00
C ALA A 197 16.19 -11.99 -36.90
N GLU A 198 15.63 -12.04 -38.10
CA GLU A 198 15.92 -13.03 -39.12
C GLU A 198 17.42 -13.18 -39.32
N ILE A 199 17.95 -14.37 -39.06
CA ILE A 199 19.34 -14.69 -39.37
C ILE A 199 19.43 -14.88 -40.90
N VAL A 200 20.23 -14.04 -41.51
CA VAL A 200 20.42 -14.08 -42.99
C VAL A 200 21.50 -15.08 -43.33
N GLY A 201 21.19 -16.00 -44.23
CA GLY A 201 22.15 -16.94 -44.80
C GLY A 201 22.38 -16.72 -46.28
N ASP A 202 23.58 -17.04 -46.72
CA ASP A 202 23.97 -17.07 -48.12
C ASP A 202 24.07 -18.53 -48.63
N LYS A 203 23.19 -18.89 -49.54
CA LYS A 203 23.13 -20.26 -50.13
C LYS A 203 24.41 -20.63 -50.91
N GLN A 204 25.08 -19.63 -51.46
CA GLN A 204 26.28 -19.86 -52.28
C GLN A 204 27.47 -20.24 -51.39
N SER A 205 27.71 -19.48 -50.33
CA SER A 205 28.83 -19.72 -49.40
C SER A 205 28.48 -20.70 -48.29
N LYS A 206 27.20 -21.06 -48.10
CA LYS A 206 26.69 -21.84 -46.96
C LYS A 206 27.07 -21.21 -45.64
N THR A 207 26.99 -19.88 -45.57
CA THR A 207 27.33 -19.12 -44.37
C THR A 207 26.11 -18.37 -43.88
N TYR A 208 25.90 -18.31 -42.55
CA TYR A 208 24.86 -17.48 -41.95
C TYR A 208 25.46 -16.35 -41.10
N TYR A 209 24.74 -15.25 -41.01
CA TYR A 209 25.12 -14.02 -40.34
C TYR A 209 24.17 -13.73 -39.21
N PRO A 210 24.65 -13.77 -37.94
CA PRO A 210 23.84 -13.41 -36.78
C PRO A 210 23.45 -11.93 -36.81
N ASN A 211 22.48 -11.57 -36.00
CA ASN A 211 22.06 -10.18 -35.85
C ASN A 211 23.24 -9.24 -35.53
N GLY A 212 23.26 -8.11 -36.23
CA GLY A 212 24.33 -7.13 -36.08
C GLY A 212 25.57 -7.45 -36.89
N CYS A 213 25.64 -8.64 -37.52
CA CYS A 213 26.73 -8.98 -38.45
C CYS A 213 26.28 -8.72 -39.90
N GLN A 214 26.92 -7.78 -40.55
CA GLN A 214 26.71 -7.54 -42.00
C GLN A 214 27.64 -8.41 -42.82
N PRO A 215 27.12 -9.06 -43.89
CA PRO A 215 27.98 -9.79 -44.84
C PRO A 215 28.95 -8.83 -45.51
N ALA A 216 30.20 -9.26 -45.70
CA ALA A 216 31.23 -8.47 -46.36
C ALA A 216 30.90 -8.15 -47.84
N GLN A 217 29.98 -8.89 -48.44
CA GLN A 217 29.46 -8.64 -49.78
C GLN A 217 27.92 -8.71 -49.75
N VAL A 218 27.29 -7.93 -50.61
CA VAL A 218 25.82 -7.93 -50.73
C VAL A 218 25.36 -9.29 -51.23
N ILE A 219 24.56 -9.97 -50.42
CA ILE A 219 23.92 -11.24 -50.80
C ILE A 219 22.80 -10.93 -51.78
N THR A 220 22.86 -11.50 -52.96
CA THR A 220 21.77 -11.33 -53.96
C THR A 220 20.51 -12.05 -53.46
N GLU A 221 19.33 -11.54 -53.79
CA GLU A 221 18.06 -12.12 -53.37
C GLU A 221 17.90 -13.61 -53.75
N ALA A 222 18.51 -14.01 -54.87
CA ALA A 222 18.52 -15.42 -55.30
C ALA A 222 19.29 -16.35 -54.33
N ASN A 223 20.33 -15.83 -53.69
CA ASN A 223 21.17 -16.56 -52.73
C ASN A 223 20.81 -16.35 -51.29
N LYS A 224 19.95 -15.41 -51.00
CA LYS A 224 19.49 -15.08 -49.64
C LYS A 224 18.53 -16.16 -49.12
N VAL A 225 18.70 -16.54 -47.87
CA VAL A 225 17.79 -17.37 -47.09
C VAL A 225 17.72 -16.81 -45.66
N THR A 226 16.57 -16.92 -45.03
CA THR A 226 16.37 -16.47 -43.66
C THR A 226 16.05 -17.66 -42.77
N PHE A 227 16.57 -17.63 -41.55
CA PHE A 227 16.35 -18.63 -40.54
C PHE A 227 15.84 -17.95 -39.24
N LYS A 228 14.99 -18.62 -38.52
CA LYS A 228 14.49 -18.11 -37.21
C LYS A 228 15.56 -18.19 -36.12
N THR A 229 16.44 -19.20 -36.17
CA THR A 229 17.48 -19.42 -35.18
C THR A 229 18.80 -19.88 -35.79
N ALA A 230 19.93 -19.69 -35.10
CA ALA A 230 21.24 -20.22 -35.51
C ALA A 230 21.22 -21.75 -35.62
N ALA A 231 20.53 -22.43 -34.73
CA ALA A 231 20.38 -23.89 -34.74
C ALA A 231 19.65 -24.38 -36.01
N GLU A 232 18.68 -23.62 -36.51
CA GLU A 232 17.99 -23.91 -37.77
C GLU A 232 18.93 -23.79 -38.97
N ALA A 233 19.74 -22.71 -39.00
CA ALA A 233 20.74 -22.49 -40.02
C ALA A 233 21.81 -23.59 -40.04
N GLU A 234 22.31 -24.01 -38.87
CA GLU A 234 23.29 -25.07 -38.70
C GLU A 234 22.73 -26.45 -39.16
N LYS A 235 21.48 -26.72 -38.77
CA LYS A 235 20.76 -27.95 -39.21
C LYS A 235 20.57 -27.97 -40.73
N ALA A 236 20.42 -26.80 -41.35
CA ALA A 236 20.36 -26.65 -42.81
C ALA A 236 21.75 -26.68 -43.51
N GLY A 237 22.81 -26.94 -42.74
CA GLY A 237 24.18 -27.08 -43.25
C GLY A 237 24.92 -25.74 -43.45
N PHE A 238 24.44 -24.66 -42.82
CA PHE A 238 25.14 -23.37 -42.88
C PHE A 238 26.12 -23.25 -41.71
N LYS A 239 27.17 -22.49 -41.86
CA LYS A 239 28.15 -22.20 -40.81
C LYS A 239 28.17 -20.72 -40.50
N ILE A 240 28.45 -20.38 -39.24
CA ILE A 240 28.55 -18.99 -38.84
C ILE A 240 29.68 -18.27 -39.62
N ALA A 241 29.46 -17.02 -40.00
CA ALA A 241 30.45 -16.21 -40.67
C ALA A 241 31.65 -15.96 -39.75
N LYS A 242 32.86 -16.21 -40.23
CA LYS A 242 34.11 -16.15 -39.42
C LYS A 242 34.44 -14.75 -38.89
N ASN A 243 33.88 -13.71 -39.48
CA ASN A 243 34.13 -12.30 -39.14
C ASN A 243 33.06 -11.69 -38.23
N CYS A 244 32.20 -12.52 -37.67
CA CYS A 244 31.13 -12.13 -36.75
C CYS A 244 31.49 -12.61 -35.34
N HIS A 245 32.04 -11.75 -34.52
CA HIS A 245 32.34 -11.99 -33.10
C HIS A 245 31.59 -11.00 -32.23
#